data_2faccdfe600b472297b0ebfe19689cd9
#
_entry.id   2faccdfe600b472297b0ebfe19689cd9
#
_cell.length_a   1.000
_cell.length_b   1.000
_cell.length_c   1.000
_cell.angle_alpha   90.00
_cell.angle_beta   90.00
_cell.angle_gamma   90.00
#
_symmetry.space_group_name_H-M   'P 1'
#
loop_
_entity.id
_entity.type
_entity.pdbx_description
1 polymer ?
#
loop_
_entity_poly.entity_id
_entity_poly.type
_entity_poly.pdbx_seq_one_letter_code
_entity_poly.pdbx_strand_id
1 'polypeptide(L)'
;SYANEIMRVTDQARFFEKRNQAVKPITEYDPGKDKVTKIVFIAYDKYALLDTVPHLSKDFNVVLFSKPEDDFINGEIISKNCTKADAIERVIHYYHASMEDTIAFGDSMNDYQMIEKANQGIVFEGAKEKLLDIAYDTFKDPDQDGIALSLEKLGLI
;
A
#
# COMPACT_ATOMS: atom_id res chain seq x y z
N SER A 1 6.11 -24.19 5.64
CA SER A 1 4.94 -24.86 6.20
C SER A 1 3.97 -23.89 6.87
N TYR A 2 4.43 -22.99 7.75
CA TYR A 2 3.55 -22.04 8.45
C TYR A 2 2.86 -21.03 7.50
N ALA A 3 3.59 -20.50 6.52
CA ALA A 3 3.00 -19.60 5.52
C ALA A 3 1.98 -20.30 4.61
N ASN A 4 2.24 -21.57 4.25
CA ASN A 4 1.30 -22.39 3.47
C ASN A 4 0.05 -22.78 4.28
N GLU A 5 0.16 -22.91 5.60
CA GLU A 5 -0.96 -23.21 6.50
C GLU A 5 -1.84 -21.98 6.73
N ILE A 6 -1.24 -20.81 6.92
CA ILE A 6 -1.96 -19.54 7.03
C ILE A 6 -2.64 -19.19 5.70
N MET A 7 -1.99 -19.42 4.57
CA MET A 7 -2.58 -19.20 3.24
C MET A 7 -3.77 -20.14 2.95
N ARG A 8 -3.87 -21.30 3.59
CA ARG A 8 -5.01 -22.22 3.44
C ARG A 8 -6.25 -21.79 4.22
N VAL A 9 -6.12 -20.93 5.21
CA VAL A 9 -7.18 -20.66 6.20
C VAL A 9 -8.04 -19.43 5.85
N THR A 10 -7.62 -18.54 4.95
CA THR A 10 -8.38 -17.35 4.62
C THR A 10 -8.84 -17.29 3.16
N ASP A 11 -10.05 -16.78 2.91
CA ASP A 11 -10.55 -16.55 1.54
C ASP A 11 -9.65 -15.55 0.78
N GLN A 12 -8.98 -14.64 1.48
CA GLN A 12 -7.96 -13.76 0.91
C GLN A 12 -6.75 -14.55 0.43
N ALA A 13 -6.30 -15.55 1.16
CA ALA A 13 -5.20 -16.39 0.73
C ALA A 13 -5.56 -17.18 -0.54
N ARG A 14 -6.79 -17.72 -0.64
CA ARG A 14 -7.30 -18.36 -1.87
C ARG A 14 -7.42 -17.38 -3.05
N PHE A 15 -7.73 -16.12 -2.78
CA PHE A 15 -7.76 -15.07 -3.79
C PHE A 15 -6.35 -14.79 -4.34
N PHE A 16 -5.34 -14.74 -3.49
CA PHE A 16 -3.94 -14.61 -3.91
C PHE A 16 -3.42 -15.85 -4.64
N GLU A 17 -3.76 -17.06 -4.18
CA GLU A 17 -3.42 -18.32 -4.88
C GLU A 17 -3.97 -18.37 -6.31
N LYS A 18 -5.22 -17.98 -6.50
CA LYS A 18 -5.85 -17.97 -7.84
C LYS A 18 -5.26 -16.93 -8.80
N ARG A 19 -4.68 -15.86 -8.28
CA ARG A 19 -4.15 -14.76 -9.07
C ARG A 19 -2.67 -14.90 -9.42
N ASN A 20 -1.92 -15.68 -8.65
CA ASN A 20 -0.46 -15.80 -8.77
C ASN A 20 -0.03 -17.25 -9.05
N GLN A 21 0.06 -17.61 -10.31
CA GLN A 21 0.64 -18.89 -10.74
C GLN A 21 2.16 -19.01 -10.48
N ALA A 22 2.81 -17.98 -9.95
CA ALA A 22 4.26 -17.89 -9.71
C ALA A 22 4.63 -17.80 -8.22
N VAL A 23 3.77 -18.29 -7.31
CA VAL A 23 4.08 -18.29 -5.87
C VAL A 23 5.06 -19.43 -5.56
N LYS A 24 6.24 -19.08 -5.06
CA LYS A 24 7.17 -20.03 -4.48
C LYS A 24 6.82 -20.33 -3.02
N PRO A 25 6.86 -21.60 -2.58
CA PRO A 25 6.82 -21.91 -1.15
C PRO A 25 7.95 -21.19 -0.40
N ILE A 26 7.69 -20.77 0.85
CA ILE A 26 8.72 -20.11 1.67
C ILE A 26 9.97 -21.01 1.90
N THR A 27 9.79 -22.31 1.81
CA THR A 27 10.89 -23.28 1.88
C THR A 27 11.86 -23.21 0.71
N GLU A 28 11.46 -22.56 -0.38
CA GLU A 28 12.29 -22.34 -1.57
C GLU A 28 12.90 -20.93 -1.61
N TYR A 29 12.66 -20.11 -0.57
CA TYR A 29 13.22 -18.77 -0.47
C TYR A 29 14.74 -18.83 -0.21
N ASP A 30 15.50 -18.20 -1.09
CA ASP A 30 16.95 -18.05 -0.98
C ASP A 30 17.29 -16.55 -0.79
N PRO A 31 17.68 -16.11 0.43
CA PRO A 31 17.98 -14.70 0.69
C PRO A 31 19.15 -14.15 -0.14
N GLY A 32 19.97 -15.02 -0.72
CA GLY A 32 21.06 -14.63 -1.62
C GLY A 32 20.62 -14.33 -3.05
N LYS A 33 19.47 -14.82 -3.46
CA LYS A 33 18.94 -14.69 -4.83
C LYS A 33 17.61 -13.98 -4.90
N ASP A 34 16.72 -14.25 -3.94
CA ASP A 34 15.37 -13.72 -3.93
C ASP A 34 15.35 -12.37 -3.21
N LYS A 35 14.91 -11.31 -3.91
CA LYS A 35 14.76 -9.99 -3.33
C LYS A 35 13.35 -9.81 -2.79
N VAL A 36 13.22 -9.58 -1.50
CA VAL A 36 11.95 -9.20 -0.87
C VAL A 36 11.77 -7.70 -0.97
N THR A 37 10.74 -7.26 -1.67
CA THR A 37 10.38 -5.84 -1.80
C THR A 37 9.30 -5.43 -0.80
N LYS A 38 8.43 -6.38 -0.44
CA LYS A 38 7.32 -6.17 0.49
C LYS A 38 6.93 -7.50 1.15
N ILE A 39 6.53 -7.43 2.41
CA ILE A 39 5.91 -8.54 3.13
C ILE A 39 4.47 -8.16 3.43
N VAL A 40 3.52 -9.03 3.06
CA VAL A 40 2.12 -8.94 3.50
C VAL A 40 1.91 -9.98 4.58
N PHE A 41 1.27 -9.61 5.68
CA PHE A 41 1.08 -10.51 6.81
C PHE A 41 -0.35 -10.50 7.34
N ILE A 42 -0.72 -11.58 8.01
CA ILE A 42 -1.92 -11.72 8.83
C ILE A 42 -1.46 -12.28 10.18
N ALA A 43 -1.81 -11.62 11.26
CA ALA A 43 -1.48 -12.04 12.62
C ALA A 43 -2.76 -12.23 13.43
N TYR A 44 -2.91 -13.39 14.03
CA TYR A 44 -4.02 -13.71 14.94
C TYR A 44 -3.69 -13.35 16.39
N ASP A 45 -2.41 -13.40 16.77
CA ASP A 45 -1.95 -12.87 18.05
C ASP A 45 -1.66 -11.36 17.90
N LYS A 46 -2.68 -10.57 18.21
CA LYS A 46 -2.61 -9.11 18.11
C LYS A 46 -1.60 -8.51 19.08
N TYR A 47 -1.49 -9.06 20.28
CA TYR A 47 -0.60 -8.53 21.30
C TYR A 47 0.86 -8.75 20.94
N ALA A 48 1.22 -9.95 20.51
CA ALA A 48 2.55 -10.25 20.01
C ALA A 48 2.94 -9.37 18.82
N LEU A 49 1.99 -9.13 17.89
CA LEU A 49 2.23 -8.24 16.76
C LEU A 49 2.46 -6.80 17.22
N LEU A 50 1.56 -6.25 18.06
CA LEU A 50 1.65 -4.86 18.50
C LEU A 50 2.92 -4.58 19.32
N ASP A 51 3.41 -5.58 20.07
CA ASP A 51 4.70 -5.51 20.76
C ASP A 51 5.88 -5.53 19.75
N THR A 52 5.73 -6.23 18.64
CA THR A 52 6.76 -6.35 17.59
C THR A 52 6.84 -5.12 16.68
N VAL A 53 5.71 -4.44 16.41
CA VAL A 53 5.64 -3.29 15.49
C VAL A 53 6.66 -2.19 15.82
N PRO A 54 6.88 -1.75 17.09
CA PRO A 54 7.88 -0.73 17.40
C PRO A 54 9.30 -1.13 17.03
N HIS A 55 9.63 -2.42 17.11
CA HIS A 55 10.94 -2.95 16.76
C HIS A 55 11.12 -2.94 15.23
N LEU A 56 10.13 -3.42 14.47
CA LEU A 56 10.15 -3.40 13.01
C LEU A 56 10.16 -1.98 12.45
N SER A 57 9.46 -1.05 13.08
CA SER A 57 9.36 0.34 12.64
C SER A 57 10.67 1.13 12.74
N LYS A 58 11.71 0.56 13.34
CA LYS A 58 13.06 1.16 13.29
C LYS A 58 13.63 1.14 11.87
N ASP A 59 13.41 0.06 11.13
CA ASP A 59 14.04 -0.21 9.83
C ASP A 59 13.03 -0.25 8.66
N PHE A 60 11.74 -0.44 8.97
CA PHE A 60 10.68 -0.63 7.98
C PHE A 60 9.50 0.31 8.22
N ASN A 61 8.73 0.56 7.18
CA ASN A 61 7.38 1.10 7.30
C ASN A 61 6.42 -0.06 7.52
N VAL A 62 5.72 -0.06 8.66
CA VAL A 62 4.68 -1.05 8.98
C VAL A 62 3.32 -0.40 8.85
N VAL A 63 2.51 -0.87 7.91
CA VAL A 63 1.15 -0.37 7.66
C VAL A 63 0.15 -1.41 8.08
N LEU A 64 -0.75 -1.06 8.99
CA LEU A 64 -1.82 -1.94 9.47
C LEU A 64 -3.13 -1.57 8.77
N PHE A 65 -3.83 -2.56 8.22
CA PHE A 65 -5.10 -2.35 7.50
C PHE A 65 -6.32 -2.65 8.35
N SER A 66 -6.21 -3.65 9.24
CA SER A 66 -7.30 -4.07 10.12
C SER A 66 -7.62 -3.05 11.19
N LYS A 67 -8.85 -3.08 11.67
CA LYS A 67 -9.29 -2.31 12.81
C LYS A 67 -8.98 -3.04 14.11
N PRO A 68 -8.94 -2.33 15.27
CA PRO A 68 -8.67 -2.96 16.56
C PRO A 68 -9.68 -4.05 16.96
N GLU A 69 -10.93 -3.93 16.51
CA GLU A 69 -12.02 -4.87 16.78
C GLU A 69 -11.98 -6.16 15.96
N ASP A 70 -11.21 -6.21 14.86
CA ASP A 70 -11.11 -7.40 14.02
C ASP A 70 -10.46 -8.57 14.77
N ASP A 71 -10.78 -9.80 14.43
CA ASP A 71 -10.22 -11.01 15.06
C ASP A 71 -8.74 -11.24 14.70
N PHE A 72 -8.24 -10.55 13.71
CA PHE A 72 -6.86 -10.58 13.26
C PHE A 72 -6.36 -9.19 12.90
N ILE A 73 -5.06 -9.03 12.82
CA ILE A 73 -4.44 -7.83 12.21
C ILE A 73 -3.73 -8.25 10.93
N ASN A 74 -4.04 -7.57 9.84
CA ASN A 74 -3.30 -7.69 8.61
C ASN A 74 -2.59 -6.38 8.25
N GLY A 75 -1.55 -6.50 7.45
CA GLY A 75 -0.77 -5.33 7.08
C GLY A 75 0.37 -5.64 6.13
N GLU A 76 1.17 -4.63 5.92
CA GLU A 76 2.36 -4.67 5.07
C GLU A 76 3.59 -4.16 5.83
N ILE A 77 4.74 -4.77 5.52
CA ILE A 77 6.06 -4.31 5.94
C ILE A 77 6.83 -3.96 4.67
N ILE A 78 7.26 -2.71 4.57
CA ILE A 78 7.89 -2.13 3.38
C ILE A 78 9.20 -1.48 3.82
N SER A 79 10.24 -1.56 3.00
CA SER A 79 11.49 -0.82 3.25
C SER A 79 11.20 0.68 3.35
N LYS A 80 11.84 1.37 4.30
CA LYS A 80 11.73 2.83 4.45
C LYS A 80 12.12 3.62 3.20
N ASN A 81 13.01 3.08 2.40
CA ASN A 81 13.53 3.71 1.18
C ASN A 81 12.83 3.21 -0.09
N CYS A 82 11.61 2.68 0.03
CA CYS A 82 10.86 2.08 -1.08
C CYS A 82 9.37 2.41 -0.99
N THR A 83 9.06 3.66 -0.68
CA THR A 83 7.67 4.15 -0.64
C THR A 83 7.19 4.48 -2.05
N LYS A 84 5.87 4.64 -2.22
CA LYS A 84 5.29 5.13 -3.49
C LYS A 84 5.83 6.53 -3.84
N ALA A 85 6.06 7.36 -2.85
CA ALA A 85 6.64 8.68 -3.02
C ALA A 85 8.09 8.63 -3.54
N ASP A 86 8.92 7.73 -3.01
CA ASP A 86 10.28 7.55 -3.52
C ASP A 86 10.28 7.02 -4.97
N ALA A 87 9.28 6.21 -5.33
CA ALA A 87 9.12 5.75 -6.70
C ALA A 87 8.78 6.91 -7.65
N ILE A 88 7.90 7.82 -7.25
CA ILE A 88 7.58 9.03 -8.03
C ILE A 88 8.84 9.87 -8.22
N GLU A 89 9.61 10.15 -7.18
CA GLU A 89 10.86 10.92 -7.28
C GLU A 89 11.82 10.32 -8.32
N ARG A 90 11.94 9.01 -8.39
CA ARG A 90 12.76 8.33 -9.40
C ARG A 90 12.20 8.48 -10.81
N VAL A 91 10.88 8.38 -10.97
CA VAL A 91 10.21 8.51 -12.28
C VAL A 91 10.33 9.94 -12.80
N ILE A 92 10.03 10.95 -11.99
CA ILE A 92 10.15 12.36 -12.41
C ILE A 92 11.59 12.71 -12.77
N HIS A 93 12.56 12.20 -12.00
CA HIS A 93 13.98 12.39 -12.34
C HIS A 93 14.32 11.77 -13.70
N TYR A 94 13.83 10.56 -13.97
CA TYR A 94 14.05 9.90 -15.27
C TYR A 94 13.47 10.68 -16.44
N TYR A 95 12.30 11.30 -16.26
CA TYR A 95 11.64 12.10 -17.31
C TYR A 95 12.05 13.57 -17.30
N HIS A 96 12.99 13.98 -16.46
CA HIS A 96 13.40 15.38 -16.29
C HIS A 96 12.23 16.31 -15.94
N ALA A 97 11.23 15.80 -15.24
CA ALA A 97 10.08 16.50 -14.71
C ALA A 97 10.33 16.96 -13.26
N SER A 98 9.42 17.74 -12.70
CA SER A 98 9.44 18.17 -11.30
C SER A 98 8.25 17.60 -10.51
N MET A 99 8.27 17.73 -9.18
CA MET A 99 7.11 17.39 -8.36
C MET A 99 5.88 18.24 -8.70
N GLU A 100 6.08 19.46 -9.19
CA GLU A 100 5.00 20.35 -9.64
C GLU A 100 4.22 19.79 -10.83
N ASP A 101 4.81 18.85 -11.59
CA ASP A 101 4.19 18.19 -12.74
C ASP A 101 3.43 16.90 -12.33
N THR A 102 3.26 16.64 -11.03
CA THR A 102 2.70 15.37 -10.56
C THR A 102 1.27 15.49 -10.07
N ILE A 103 0.47 14.49 -10.45
CA ILE A 103 -0.87 14.25 -9.91
C ILE A 103 -0.89 12.83 -9.35
N ALA A 104 -1.39 12.66 -8.14
CA ALA A 104 -1.49 11.36 -7.49
C ALA A 104 -2.92 11.07 -7.06
N PHE A 105 -3.39 9.86 -7.32
CA PHE A 105 -4.67 9.35 -6.83
C PHE A 105 -4.43 8.31 -5.75
N GLY A 106 -5.17 8.40 -4.64
CA GLY A 106 -5.03 7.48 -3.52
C GLY A 106 -6.34 7.25 -2.78
N ASP A 107 -6.46 6.07 -2.18
CA ASP A 107 -7.67 5.63 -1.46
C ASP A 107 -7.39 5.17 -0.02
N SER A 108 -6.14 4.91 0.33
CA SER A 108 -5.76 4.30 1.59
C SER A 108 -4.48 4.86 2.20
N MET A 109 -4.24 4.55 3.48
CA MET A 109 -3.13 5.12 4.25
C MET A 109 -1.73 4.79 3.71
N ASN A 110 -1.59 3.76 2.88
CA ASN A 110 -0.33 3.46 2.20
C ASN A 110 0.01 4.48 1.09
N ASP A 111 -0.96 5.30 0.69
CA ASP A 111 -0.81 6.38 -0.29
C ASP A 111 -0.45 7.73 0.35
N TYR A 112 -0.51 7.82 1.70
CA TYR A 112 -0.37 9.09 2.43
C TYR A 112 0.84 9.91 1.96
N GLN A 113 2.03 9.31 1.94
CA GLN A 113 3.26 10.00 1.53
C GLN A 113 3.27 10.40 0.05
N MET A 114 2.63 9.60 -0.79
CA MET A 114 2.47 9.90 -2.21
C MET A 114 1.55 11.11 -2.42
N ILE A 115 0.40 11.13 -1.74
CA ILE A 115 -0.57 12.23 -1.77
C ILE A 115 0.04 13.52 -1.20
N GLU A 116 0.75 13.42 -0.07
CA GLU A 116 1.38 14.57 0.59
C GLU A 116 2.47 15.22 -0.28
N LYS A 117 3.23 14.44 -1.05
CA LYS A 117 4.35 14.94 -1.87
C LYS A 117 3.93 15.40 -3.25
N ALA A 118 2.89 14.83 -3.84
CA ALA A 118 2.43 15.21 -5.16
C ALA A 118 1.93 16.67 -5.17
N ASN A 119 2.09 17.36 -6.29
CA ASN A 119 1.54 18.71 -6.45
C ASN A 119 0.01 18.73 -6.30
N GLN A 120 -0.65 17.75 -6.88
CA GLN A 120 -2.10 17.56 -6.72
C GLN A 120 -2.38 16.14 -6.24
N GLY A 121 -2.52 15.97 -4.93
CA GLY A 121 -2.95 14.73 -4.32
C GLY A 121 -4.48 14.62 -4.30
N ILE A 122 -5.06 13.71 -5.06
CA ILE A 122 -6.51 13.53 -5.18
C ILE A 122 -6.90 12.25 -4.46
N VAL A 123 -7.82 12.36 -3.50
CA VAL A 123 -8.16 11.29 -2.58
C VAL A 123 -9.58 10.79 -2.79
N PHE A 124 -9.79 9.49 -2.70
CA PHE A 124 -11.11 8.89 -2.72
C PHE A 124 -11.99 9.46 -1.58
N GLU A 125 -13.20 9.91 -1.89
CA GLU A 125 -14.11 10.55 -0.91
C GLU A 125 -14.47 9.65 0.28
N GLY A 126 -14.39 8.32 0.13
CA GLY A 126 -14.60 7.32 1.19
C GLY A 126 -13.34 6.95 1.98
N ALA A 127 -12.21 7.62 1.76
CA ALA A 127 -10.98 7.35 2.48
C ALA A 127 -11.02 7.79 3.95
N LYS A 128 -10.02 7.40 4.73
CA LYS A 128 -9.88 7.83 6.12
C LYS A 128 -9.67 9.35 6.19
N GLU A 129 -10.29 9.99 7.19
CA GLU A 129 -10.21 11.43 7.45
C GLU A 129 -8.77 11.97 7.37
N LYS A 130 -7.82 11.29 8.01
CA LYS A 130 -6.40 11.66 7.97
C LYS A 130 -5.81 11.76 6.56
N LEU A 131 -6.32 11.00 5.58
CA LEU A 131 -5.88 11.08 4.19
C LEU A 131 -6.62 12.22 3.47
N LEU A 132 -7.89 12.43 3.79
CA LEU A 132 -8.70 13.53 3.27
C LEU A 132 -8.15 14.90 3.71
N ASP A 133 -7.61 15.00 4.93
CA ASP A 133 -7.05 16.25 5.48
C ASP A 133 -5.88 16.82 4.66
N ILE A 134 -5.17 15.97 3.92
CA ILE A 134 -4.03 16.37 3.09
C ILE A 134 -4.36 16.41 1.59
N ALA A 135 -5.61 16.14 1.22
CA ALA A 135 -6.02 16.10 -0.17
C ALA A 135 -6.09 17.51 -0.79
N TYR A 136 -5.57 17.63 -2.01
CA TYR A 136 -5.81 18.80 -2.86
C TYR A 136 -7.29 18.83 -3.35
N ASP A 137 -7.81 17.66 -3.72
CA ASP A 137 -9.20 17.46 -4.17
C ASP A 137 -9.62 16.02 -3.87
N THR A 138 -10.91 15.70 -4.05
CA THR A 138 -11.44 14.37 -3.88
C THR A 138 -12.06 13.82 -5.17
N PHE A 139 -12.07 12.50 -5.31
CA PHE A 139 -12.75 11.81 -6.40
C PHE A 139 -13.80 10.83 -5.88
N LYS A 140 -14.83 10.61 -6.68
CA LYS A 140 -15.90 9.65 -6.40
C LYS A 140 -15.43 8.22 -6.63
N ASP A 141 -16.28 7.27 -6.24
CA ASP A 141 -16.04 5.84 -6.45
C ASP A 141 -15.55 5.55 -7.89
N PRO A 142 -14.46 4.77 -8.05
CA PRO A 142 -13.99 4.33 -9.37
C PRO A 142 -15.07 3.68 -10.23
N ASP A 143 -16.04 2.98 -9.62
CA ASP A 143 -17.18 2.39 -10.32
C ASP A 143 -18.17 3.45 -10.86
N GLN A 144 -18.00 4.71 -10.51
CA GLN A 144 -18.73 5.88 -11.00
C GLN A 144 -17.86 6.80 -11.87
N ASP A 145 -16.84 6.26 -12.51
CA ASP A 145 -15.88 6.99 -13.33
C ASP A 145 -15.12 8.13 -12.59
N GLY A 146 -15.03 8.04 -11.25
CA GLY A 146 -14.53 9.10 -10.39
C GLY A 146 -13.12 9.60 -10.77
N ILE A 147 -12.22 8.72 -11.20
CA ILE A 147 -10.87 9.12 -11.66
C ILE A 147 -10.97 9.85 -13.01
N ALA A 148 -11.74 9.34 -13.98
CA ALA A 148 -11.91 9.96 -15.29
C ALA A 148 -12.51 11.37 -15.16
N LEU A 149 -13.57 11.53 -14.37
CA LEU A 149 -14.19 12.83 -14.09
C LEU A 149 -13.20 13.81 -13.44
N SER A 150 -12.31 13.33 -12.59
CA SER A 150 -11.27 14.18 -12.01
C SER A 150 -10.24 14.63 -13.04
N LEU A 151 -9.85 13.75 -13.97
CA LEU A 151 -8.93 14.09 -15.07
C LEU A 151 -9.57 15.08 -16.04
N GLU A 152 -10.87 14.93 -16.36
CA GLU A 152 -11.64 15.91 -17.14
C GLU A 152 -11.68 17.29 -16.45
N LYS A 153 -11.98 17.33 -15.14
CA LYS A 153 -11.98 18.55 -14.33
C LYS A 153 -10.64 19.27 -14.36
N LEU A 154 -9.55 18.52 -14.44
CA LEU A 154 -8.19 19.05 -14.53
C LEU A 154 -7.78 19.41 -15.98
N GLY A 155 -8.61 19.12 -16.97
CA GLY A 155 -8.33 19.40 -18.38
C GLY A 155 -7.25 18.51 -19.00
N LEU A 156 -7.11 17.29 -18.49
CA LEU A 156 -6.09 16.33 -18.94
C LEU A 156 -6.62 15.33 -19.96
N ILE A 157 -7.94 15.17 -20.01
CA ILE A 157 -8.67 14.38 -21.01
C ILE A 157 -9.93 15.11 -21.42
#